data_a17ab6f99e034a759d35d4c54bb1db7f
#
_entry.id   a17ab6f99e034a759d35d4c54bb1db7f
#
_cell.length_a   1.000
_cell.length_b   1.000
_cell.length_c   1.000
_cell.angle_alpha   90.00
_cell.angle_beta   90.00
_cell.angle_gamma   90.00
#
_symmetry.space_group_name_H-M   'P 1'
#
loop_
_entity.id
_entity.type
_entity.pdbx_description
1 polymer ?
#
loop_
_entity_poly.entity_id
_entity_poly.type
_entity_poly.pdbx_seq_one_letter_code
_entity_poly.pdbx_strand_id
1 'polypeptide(L)'
;MINENVSMLYLAIGRTRIALDLAPLGTAKRAATEARYGAFTAPGAAPDAVAVRPVVRDGRPFLPWDARSSLPLVTRRLGARLLFVAPHEAGWLDLGTRQARLLLRTQGTVENFLRVVTAWSALERGGLLLHSCGVVRGGCAFVFFGASGTGKSTVAGLSRAWTVLSDDLVLIERGETGYVAGGVPFRGSAWDAPRTNLQAPLAGLYALCQAPEHALRPLAHPEATARLAAAAPFVTHCATSAAAVLATCAALAAQVPVAELSFRRDATFWEAINGP
;
A
#
# COMPACT_ATOMS: atom_id res chain seq x y z
N MET A 1 33.79 -15.83 -20.79
CA MET A 1 32.60 -14.96 -20.88
C MET A 1 31.83 -15.17 -19.58
N ILE A 2 32.05 -14.26 -18.64
CA ILE A 2 31.33 -14.25 -17.35
C ILE A 2 29.91 -13.77 -17.71
N ASN A 3 28.95 -14.66 -17.60
CA ASN A 3 27.54 -14.34 -17.72
C ASN A 3 27.24 -13.34 -16.59
N GLU A 4 27.13 -12.05 -16.90
CA GLU A 4 26.59 -11.04 -15.99
C GLU A 4 25.11 -11.42 -15.81
N ASN A 5 24.88 -12.27 -14.83
CA ASN A 5 23.54 -12.62 -14.36
C ASN A 5 22.93 -11.31 -13.86
N VAL A 6 22.21 -10.64 -14.74
CA VAL A 6 21.45 -9.43 -14.43
C VAL A 6 20.49 -9.80 -13.32
N SER A 7 20.85 -9.41 -12.12
CA SER A 7 20.10 -9.70 -10.90
C SER A 7 18.90 -8.77 -10.79
N MET A 8 18.02 -8.79 -11.78
CA MET A 8 16.82 -7.97 -11.82
C MET A 8 15.63 -8.73 -11.24
N LEU A 9 14.96 -8.12 -10.30
CA LEU A 9 13.67 -8.57 -9.80
C LEU A 9 12.57 -7.71 -10.43
N TYR A 10 11.72 -8.33 -11.23
CA TYR A 10 10.56 -7.69 -11.83
C TYR A 10 9.35 -7.92 -10.96
N LEU A 11 8.66 -6.84 -10.55
CA LEU A 11 7.50 -6.89 -9.68
C LEU A 11 6.28 -6.30 -10.38
N ALA A 12 5.12 -6.90 -10.07
CA ALA A 12 3.80 -6.40 -10.42
C ALA A 12 2.98 -6.25 -9.14
N ILE A 13 2.77 -5.01 -8.70
CA ILE A 13 1.93 -4.67 -7.55
C ILE A 13 0.72 -3.91 -8.09
N GLY A 14 -0.40 -4.62 -8.26
CA GLY A 14 -1.50 -4.11 -9.08
C GLY A 14 -1.02 -3.79 -10.49
N ARG A 15 -1.30 -2.58 -10.96
CA ARG A 15 -0.83 -2.05 -12.25
C ARG A 15 0.56 -1.42 -12.19
N THR A 16 1.17 -1.29 -11.01
CA THR A 16 2.52 -0.76 -10.86
C THR A 16 3.55 -1.81 -11.23
N ARG A 17 4.39 -1.52 -12.21
CA ARG A 17 5.50 -2.36 -12.66
C ARG A 17 6.81 -1.79 -12.13
N ILE A 18 7.64 -2.64 -11.54
CA ILE A 18 8.93 -2.24 -10.95
C ILE A 18 10.02 -3.19 -11.44
N ALA A 19 11.12 -2.64 -11.89
CA ALA A 19 12.35 -3.35 -12.19
C ALA A 19 13.39 -2.98 -11.13
N LEU A 20 13.64 -3.87 -10.20
CA LEU A 20 14.55 -3.66 -9.07
C LEU A 20 15.88 -4.36 -9.33
N ASP A 21 16.97 -3.59 -9.38
CA ASP A 21 18.32 -4.13 -9.48
C ASP A 21 18.77 -4.68 -8.12
N LEU A 22 18.96 -5.99 -8.03
CA LEU A 22 19.41 -6.67 -6.81
C LEU A 22 20.94 -6.80 -6.72
N ALA A 23 21.70 -6.50 -7.78
CA ALA A 23 23.15 -6.67 -7.80
C ALA A 23 23.88 -5.94 -6.66
N PRO A 24 23.48 -4.69 -6.29
CA PRO A 24 24.12 -3.98 -5.18
C PRO A 24 23.79 -4.53 -3.80
N LEU A 25 22.80 -5.42 -3.67
CA LEU A 25 22.41 -6.01 -2.40
C LEU A 25 23.30 -7.23 -2.13
N GLY A 26 23.93 -7.32 -0.95
CA GLY A 26 24.64 -8.53 -0.55
C GLY A 26 23.73 -9.77 -0.53
N THR A 27 24.33 -10.96 -0.65
CA THR A 27 23.63 -12.25 -0.85
C THR A 27 22.44 -12.46 0.09
N ALA A 28 22.62 -12.23 1.40
CA ALA A 28 21.54 -12.43 2.38
C ALA A 28 20.36 -11.45 2.17
N LYS A 29 20.65 -10.18 1.89
CA LYS A 29 19.62 -9.17 1.63
C LYS A 29 18.90 -9.42 0.32
N ARG A 30 19.60 -9.87 -0.70
CA ARG A 30 19.04 -10.29 -1.98
C ARG A 30 18.06 -11.43 -1.79
N ALA A 31 18.49 -12.53 -1.17
CA ALA A 31 17.62 -13.70 -0.90
C ALA A 31 16.37 -13.32 -0.06
N ALA A 32 16.55 -12.49 0.96
CA ALA A 32 15.42 -11.98 1.75
C ALA A 32 14.45 -11.12 0.93
N THR A 33 14.95 -10.33 -0.01
CA THR A 33 14.14 -9.51 -0.91
C THR A 33 13.37 -10.40 -1.89
N GLU A 34 14.04 -11.34 -2.53
CA GLU A 34 13.41 -12.31 -3.44
C GLU A 34 12.30 -13.12 -2.74
N ALA A 35 12.58 -13.66 -1.55
CA ALA A 35 11.60 -14.39 -0.76
C ALA A 35 10.40 -13.51 -0.35
N ARG A 36 10.66 -12.23 0.01
CA ARG A 36 9.62 -11.30 0.45
C ARG A 36 8.65 -10.94 -0.65
N TYR A 37 9.12 -10.75 -1.86
CA TYR A 37 8.34 -10.25 -3.00
C TYR A 37 7.94 -11.35 -4.00
N GLY A 38 8.26 -12.62 -3.72
CA GLY A 38 8.07 -13.75 -4.63
C GLY A 38 6.66 -13.89 -5.21
N ALA A 39 5.61 -13.67 -4.39
CA ALA A 39 4.22 -13.72 -4.85
C ALA A 39 3.83 -12.56 -5.81
N PHE A 40 4.68 -11.56 -5.96
CA PHE A 40 4.46 -10.36 -6.78
C PHE A 40 5.42 -10.27 -7.97
N THR A 41 6.15 -11.35 -8.27
CA THR A 41 7.07 -11.37 -9.41
C THR A 41 6.32 -11.36 -10.74
N ALA A 42 6.92 -10.71 -11.73
CA ALA A 42 6.45 -10.66 -13.12
C ALA A 42 7.50 -11.31 -14.04
N PRO A 43 7.10 -11.83 -15.20
CA PRO A 43 8.00 -12.61 -16.07
C PRO A 43 9.09 -11.79 -16.79
N GLY A 44 9.09 -10.46 -16.68
CA GLY A 44 10.09 -9.61 -17.34
C GLY A 44 9.81 -8.13 -17.18
N ALA A 45 10.65 -7.31 -17.81
CA ALA A 45 10.52 -5.86 -17.83
C ALA A 45 9.27 -5.43 -18.62
N ALA A 46 8.48 -4.54 -18.01
CA ALA A 46 7.42 -3.82 -18.71
C ALA A 46 7.97 -2.45 -19.17
N PRO A 47 7.50 -1.91 -20.32
CA PRO A 47 7.99 -0.63 -20.84
C PRO A 47 7.77 0.56 -19.90
N ASP A 48 6.73 0.49 -19.05
CA ASP A 48 6.36 1.50 -18.06
C ASP A 48 6.89 1.21 -16.66
N ALA A 49 7.77 0.21 -16.52
CA ALA A 49 8.30 -0.17 -15.23
C ALA A 49 9.17 0.93 -14.62
N VAL A 50 8.99 1.16 -13.33
CA VAL A 50 9.91 1.99 -12.55
C VAL A 50 11.22 1.23 -12.36
N ALA A 51 12.29 1.73 -12.97
CA ALA A 51 13.64 1.17 -12.81
C ALA A 51 14.27 1.68 -11.52
N VAL A 52 14.43 0.80 -10.54
CA VAL A 52 14.99 1.12 -9.22
C VAL A 52 16.43 0.59 -9.13
N ARG A 53 17.38 1.49 -8.88
CA ARG A 53 18.81 1.17 -8.71
C ARG A 53 19.23 1.47 -7.26
N PRO A 54 19.29 0.45 -6.40
CA PRO A 54 19.81 0.61 -5.04
C PRO A 54 21.30 0.88 -5.03
N VAL A 55 21.75 1.60 -4.02
CA VAL A 55 23.17 1.76 -3.67
C VAL A 55 23.27 1.58 -2.16
N VAL A 56 24.01 0.58 -1.72
CA VAL A 56 24.22 0.33 -0.29
C VAL A 56 25.44 1.11 0.20
N ARG A 57 25.30 1.83 1.31
CA ARG A 57 26.36 2.61 1.95
C ARG A 57 26.26 2.51 3.47
N ASP A 58 27.38 2.23 4.09
CA ASP A 58 27.47 2.36 5.55
C ASP A 58 27.34 3.81 6.00
N GLY A 59 26.98 4.00 7.25
CA GLY A 59 26.89 5.32 7.86
C GLY A 59 25.72 5.49 8.81
N ARG A 60 25.60 6.70 9.36
CA ARG A 60 24.51 7.07 10.25
C ARG A 60 23.18 7.07 9.50
N PRO A 61 22.06 6.87 10.21
CA PRO A 61 20.71 7.04 9.63
C PRO A 61 20.55 8.39 8.94
N PHE A 62 19.76 8.45 7.86
CA PHE A 62 19.44 9.69 7.14
C PHE A 62 18.51 10.60 7.96
N LEU A 63 17.62 9.98 8.76
CA LEU A 63 16.79 10.68 9.76
C LEU A 63 17.04 10.05 11.13
N PRO A 64 17.10 10.87 12.20
CA PRO A 64 17.11 10.33 13.57
C PRO A 64 15.80 9.58 13.81
N TRP A 65 15.91 8.41 14.45
CA TRP A 65 14.74 7.60 14.78
C TRP A 65 14.99 6.82 16.07
N ASP A 66 14.00 6.85 16.94
CA ASP A 66 13.89 5.98 18.10
C ASP A 66 12.91 4.84 17.75
N ALA A 67 13.31 3.59 17.99
CA ALA A 67 12.49 2.40 17.75
C ALA A 67 11.15 2.39 18.53
N ARG A 68 11.00 3.25 19.53
CA ARG A 68 9.77 3.44 20.32
C ARG A 68 8.77 4.39 19.66
N SER A 69 9.20 5.14 18.66
CA SER A 69 8.36 6.07 17.90
C SER A 69 7.95 5.50 16.55
N SER A 70 6.88 6.05 15.95
CA SER A 70 6.54 5.71 14.58
C SER A 70 7.69 6.06 13.64
N LEU A 71 7.92 5.21 12.64
CA LEU A 71 8.99 5.39 11.66
C LEU A 71 8.79 6.71 10.90
N PRO A 72 9.70 7.68 11.00
CA PRO A 72 9.59 8.91 10.23
C PRO A 72 9.83 8.61 8.74
N LEU A 73 8.89 9.03 7.91
CA LEU A 73 8.98 8.93 6.47
C LEU A 73 8.56 10.26 5.87
N VAL A 74 9.44 10.88 5.11
CA VAL A 74 9.22 12.18 4.49
C VAL A 74 9.24 12.02 2.98
N THR A 75 8.22 12.54 2.31
CA THR A 75 8.18 12.65 0.86
C THR A 75 8.02 14.11 0.45
N ARG A 76 8.69 14.52 -0.62
CA ARG A 76 8.58 15.85 -1.22
C ARG A 76 8.61 15.76 -2.72
N ARG A 77 7.65 16.39 -3.39
CA ARG A 77 7.63 16.50 -4.84
C ARG A 77 8.28 17.80 -5.31
N LEU A 78 9.19 17.72 -6.26
CA LEU A 78 9.84 18.83 -6.92
C LEU A 78 9.71 18.63 -8.44
N GLY A 79 8.72 19.27 -9.04
CA GLY A 79 8.38 19.06 -10.45
C GLY A 79 8.00 17.58 -10.71
N ALA A 80 8.71 16.94 -11.64
CA ALA A 80 8.54 15.51 -11.95
C ALA A 80 9.20 14.58 -10.91
N ARG A 81 10.06 15.09 -10.02
CA ARG A 81 10.78 14.26 -9.06
C ARG A 81 10.08 14.18 -7.72
N LEU A 82 9.93 12.97 -7.24
CA LEU A 82 9.53 12.64 -5.89
C LEU A 82 10.78 12.29 -5.09
N LEU A 83 11.05 13.03 -4.04
CA LEU A 83 12.09 12.75 -3.06
C LEU A 83 11.49 11.97 -1.89
N PHE A 84 12.29 11.07 -1.35
CA PHE A 84 11.92 10.19 -0.24
C PHE A 84 13.07 10.08 0.74
N VAL A 85 12.77 10.17 2.04
CA VAL A 85 13.73 9.97 3.12
C VAL A 85 13.07 9.24 4.28
N ALA A 86 13.71 8.18 4.76
CA ALA A 86 13.41 7.44 5.98
C ALA A 86 14.72 7.19 6.75
N PRO A 87 14.75 6.65 7.95
CA PRO A 87 15.99 6.47 8.71
C PRO A 87 17.09 5.73 7.97
N HIS A 88 16.78 4.66 7.27
CA HIS A 88 17.77 3.83 6.61
C HIS A 88 17.62 3.76 5.08
N GLU A 89 16.73 4.57 4.53
CA GLU A 89 16.41 4.64 3.11
C GLU A 89 16.29 6.10 2.68
N ALA A 90 16.91 6.46 1.56
CA ALA A 90 16.72 7.76 0.94
C ALA A 90 16.78 7.61 -0.57
N GLY A 91 15.99 8.38 -1.30
CA GLY A 91 16.00 8.22 -2.74
C GLY A 91 15.12 9.21 -3.47
N TRP A 92 15.01 8.99 -4.76
CA TRP A 92 14.12 9.73 -5.61
C TRP A 92 13.54 8.84 -6.73
N LEU A 93 12.37 9.22 -7.18
CA LEU A 93 11.70 8.70 -8.37
C LEU A 93 11.40 9.88 -9.29
N ASP A 94 11.79 9.77 -10.54
CA ASP A 94 11.35 10.66 -11.61
C ASP A 94 10.08 10.06 -12.24
N LEU A 95 8.97 10.75 -12.05
CA LEU A 95 7.64 10.29 -12.46
C LEU A 95 7.47 10.28 -14.00
N GLY A 96 8.22 11.13 -14.71
CA GLY A 96 8.20 11.18 -16.17
C GLY A 96 9.01 10.07 -16.83
N THR A 97 10.27 9.91 -16.40
CA THR A 97 11.18 8.93 -16.98
C THR A 97 11.10 7.55 -16.36
N ARG A 98 10.36 7.39 -15.26
CA ARG A 98 10.26 6.14 -14.48
C ARG A 98 11.62 5.64 -13.94
N GLN A 99 12.60 6.52 -13.83
CA GLN A 99 13.89 6.19 -13.23
C GLN A 99 13.90 6.51 -11.74
N ALA A 100 14.50 5.63 -10.95
CA ALA A 100 14.61 5.81 -9.52
C ALA A 100 16.00 5.43 -9.00
N ARG A 101 16.46 6.16 -8.00
CA ARG A 101 17.66 5.84 -7.22
C ARG A 101 17.28 5.65 -5.77
N LEU A 102 17.82 4.62 -5.16
CA LEU A 102 17.58 4.31 -3.75
C LEU A 102 18.93 4.14 -3.04
N LEU A 103 19.18 4.97 -2.06
CA LEU A 103 20.32 4.88 -1.17
C LEU A 103 19.89 4.13 0.09
N LEU A 104 20.54 3.03 0.39
CA LEU A 104 20.27 2.18 1.54
C LEU A 104 21.41 2.24 2.54
N ARG A 105 21.09 2.31 3.81
CA ARG A 105 22.00 1.92 4.88
C ARG A 105 22.05 0.40 5.00
N THR A 106 23.09 -0.11 5.61
CA THR A 106 23.26 -1.58 5.77
C THR A 106 22.06 -2.24 6.48
N GLN A 107 21.39 -1.54 7.40
CA GLN A 107 20.16 -1.99 8.05
C GLN A 107 18.88 -1.74 7.24
N GLY A 108 18.95 -0.90 6.19
CA GLY A 108 17.80 -0.52 5.37
C GLY A 108 17.28 -1.67 4.50
N THR A 109 16.02 -1.55 4.12
CA THR A 109 15.35 -2.43 3.15
C THR A 109 14.83 -1.61 1.99
N VAL A 110 14.32 -2.24 0.95
CA VAL A 110 13.67 -1.54 -0.16
C VAL A 110 12.20 -1.23 0.10
N GLU A 111 11.65 -1.68 1.23
CA GLU A 111 10.21 -1.75 1.44
C GLU A 111 9.52 -0.39 1.48
N ASN A 112 10.04 0.55 2.28
CA ASN A 112 9.39 1.87 2.38
C ASN A 112 9.44 2.63 1.05
N PHE A 113 10.55 2.48 0.32
CA PHE A 113 10.65 3.07 -1.02
C PHE A 113 9.63 2.46 -1.98
N LEU A 114 9.46 1.14 -1.98
CA LEU A 114 8.45 0.47 -2.81
C LEU A 114 7.01 0.84 -2.41
N ARG A 115 6.73 1.05 -1.12
CA ARG A 115 5.44 1.59 -0.65
C ARG A 115 5.17 2.97 -1.26
N VAL A 116 6.15 3.86 -1.24
CA VAL A 116 6.04 5.20 -1.81
C VAL A 116 5.86 5.13 -3.33
N VAL A 117 6.66 4.33 -4.04
CA VAL A 117 6.53 4.12 -5.49
C VAL A 117 5.14 3.62 -5.85
N THR A 118 4.63 2.62 -5.12
CA THR A 118 3.29 2.06 -5.34
C THR A 118 2.20 3.09 -5.10
N ALA A 119 2.27 3.84 -3.99
CA ALA A 119 1.26 4.85 -3.64
C ALA A 119 1.18 5.97 -4.68
N TRP A 120 2.32 6.50 -5.11
CA TRP A 120 2.38 7.57 -6.10
C TRP A 120 1.98 7.09 -7.50
N SER A 121 2.43 5.89 -7.89
CA SER A 121 2.03 5.29 -9.16
C SER A 121 0.53 4.97 -9.22
N ALA A 122 -0.08 4.58 -8.09
CA ALA A 122 -1.53 4.40 -8.00
C ALA A 122 -2.26 5.74 -8.15
N LEU A 123 -1.82 6.78 -7.40
CA LEU A 123 -2.43 8.11 -7.45
C LEU A 123 -2.43 8.70 -8.87
N GLU A 124 -1.33 8.58 -9.61
CA GLU A 124 -1.23 9.05 -11.00
C GLU A 124 -2.26 8.38 -11.93
N ARG A 125 -2.71 7.17 -11.59
CA ARG A 125 -3.73 6.42 -12.35
C ARG A 125 -5.14 6.51 -11.74
N GLY A 126 -5.35 7.46 -10.81
CA GLY A 126 -6.64 7.64 -10.14
C GLY A 126 -7.00 6.51 -9.17
N GLY A 127 -5.98 5.83 -8.62
CA GLY A 127 -6.07 4.85 -7.56
C GLY A 127 -5.47 5.35 -6.25
N LEU A 128 -5.50 4.55 -5.21
CA LEU A 128 -4.98 4.86 -3.88
C LEU A 128 -4.35 3.64 -3.22
N LEU A 129 -3.26 3.84 -2.49
CA LEU A 129 -2.80 2.89 -1.50
C LEU A 129 -3.37 3.34 -0.14
N LEU A 130 -4.25 2.55 0.47
CA LEU A 130 -4.94 2.90 1.71
C LEU A 130 -4.36 2.13 2.91
N HIS A 131 -4.20 2.81 4.03
CA HIS A 131 -3.92 2.18 5.32
C HIS A 131 -5.20 1.49 5.82
N SER A 132 -5.34 0.23 5.46
CA SER A 132 -6.59 -0.52 5.59
C SER A 132 -6.34 -2.02 5.66
N CYS A 133 -7.35 -2.76 6.14
CA CYS A 133 -7.47 -4.19 5.95
C CYS A 133 -8.37 -4.47 4.75
N GLY A 134 -8.03 -5.45 3.93
CA GLY A 134 -8.85 -5.91 2.81
C GLY A 134 -9.20 -7.39 2.94
N VAL A 135 -10.45 -7.73 2.67
CA VAL A 135 -10.95 -9.10 2.70
C VAL A 135 -11.74 -9.38 1.42
N VAL A 136 -11.48 -10.50 0.77
CA VAL A 136 -12.29 -10.98 -0.36
C VAL A 136 -13.26 -12.04 0.14
N ARG A 137 -14.56 -11.77 -0.03
CA ARG A 137 -15.66 -12.66 0.32
C ARG A 137 -16.66 -12.72 -0.83
N GLY A 138 -17.09 -13.90 -1.22
CA GLY A 138 -18.04 -14.05 -2.34
C GLY A 138 -17.54 -13.47 -3.66
N GLY A 139 -16.23 -13.45 -3.91
CA GLY A 139 -15.63 -12.89 -5.12
C GLY A 139 -15.47 -11.35 -5.12
N CYS A 140 -15.93 -10.66 -4.08
CA CYS A 140 -15.84 -9.21 -3.95
C CYS A 140 -14.92 -8.80 -2.79
N ALA A 141 -14.27 -7.67 -2.91
CA ALA A 141 -13.41 -7.11 -1.89
C ALA A 141 -14.15 -6.11 -1.01
N PHE A 142 -13.92 -6.21 0.28
CA PHE A 142 -14.40 -5.32 1.34
C PHE A 142 -13.18 -4.71 2.03
N VAL A 143 -13.11 -3.39 2.11
CA VAL A 143 -11.93 -2.68 2.63
C VAL A 143 -12.29 -1.91 3.88
N PHE A 144 -11.56 -2.16 4.96
CA PHE A 144 -11.78 -1.61 6.29
C PHE A 144 -10.64 -0.68 6.67
N PHE A 145 -10.93 0.58 6.93
CA PHE A 145 -9.93 1.61 7.17
C PHE A 145 -10.22 2.42 8.43
N GLY A 146 -9.26 3.18 8.90
CA GLY A 146 -9.36 4.00 10.11
C GLY A 146 -8.00 4.24 10.75
N ALA A 147 -7.97 5.05 11.80
CA ALA A 147 -6.77 5.35 12.56
C ALA A 147 -6.11 4.09 13.15
N SER A 148 -4.89 4.23 13.67
CA SER A 148 -4.26 3.13 14.41
C SER A 148 -5.12 2.75 15.62
N GLY A 149 -5.25 1.45 15.89
CA GLY A 149 -6.05 0.94 17.01
C GLY A 149 -7.55 0.81 16.74
N THR A 150 -8.10 1.22 15.59
CA THR A 150 -9.55 1.10 15.30
C THR A 150 -10.03 -0.34 15.08
N GLY A 151 -9.12 -1.30 14.89
CA GLY A 151 -9.48 -2.72 14.78
C GLY A 151 -9.24 -3.35 13.42
N LYS A 152 -8.45 -2.74 12.51
CA LYS A 152 -8.11 -3.32 11.20
C LYS A 152 -7.56 -4.74 11.30
N SER A 153 -6.54 -4.96 12.13
CA SER A 153 -5.96 -6.30 12.34
C SER A 153 -6.93 -7.26 13.05
N THR A 154 -7.88 -6.73 13.84
CA THR A 154 -8.97 -7.52 14.42
C THR A 154 -9.90 -8.04 13.34
N VAL A 155 -10.32 -7.16 12.40
CA VAL A 155 -11.14 -7.55 11.25
C VAL A 155 -10.42 -8.61 10.41
N ALA A 156 -9.13 -8.43 10.12
CA ALA A 156 -8.31 -9.44 9.42
C ALA A 156 -8.34 -10.79 10.15
N GLY A 157 -8.13 -10.79 11.46
CA GLY A 157 -8.14 -11.99 12.29
C GLY A 157 -9.50 -12.69 12.33
N LEU A 158 -10.61 -11.93 12.44
CA LEU A 158 -11.96 -12.44 12.43
C LEU A 158 -12.43 -12.92 11.05
N SER A 159 -11.75 -12.53 10.00
CA SER A 159 -12.09 -12.85 8.61
C SER A 159 -11.26 -13.97 7.99
N ARG A 160 -10.53 -14.76 8.80
CA ARG A 160 -9.64 -15.83 8.31
C ARG A 160 -10.33 -16.95 7.52
N ALA A 161 -11.66 -17.06 7.60
CA ALA A 161 -12.43 -17.97 6.76
C ALA A 161 -12.45 -17.54 5.28
N TRP A 162 -12.06 -16.32 4.97
CA TRP A 162 -11.99 -15.74 3.63
C TRP A 162 -10.55 -15.32 3.28
N THR A 163 -10.33 -14.85 2.06
CA THR A 163 -9.01 -14.37 1.64
C THR A 163 -8.76 -12.97 2.19
N VAL A 164 -7.80 -12.85 3.11
CA VAL A 164 -7.31 -11.55 3.59
C VAL A 164 -6.28 -11.04 2.59
N LEU A 165 -6.55 -9.89 1.95
CA LEU A 165 -5.63 -9.23 1.03
C LEU A 165 -4.43 -8.62 1.76
N SER A 166 -4.71 -7.96 2.86
CA SER A 166 -3.73 -7.33 3.75
C SER A 166 -4.40 -6.87 5.04
N ASP A 167 -3.61 -6.69 6.10
CA ASP A 167 -4.01 -6.11 7.38
C ASP A 167 -3.48 -4.67 7.61
N ASP A 168 -2.67 -4.16 6.68
CA ASP A 168 -1.97 -2.86 6.80
C ASP A 168 -2.22 -1.93 5.62
N LEU A 169 -2.00 -2.40 4.40
CA LEU A 169 -2.12 -1.60 3.18
C LEU A 169 -2.89 -2.37 2.10
N VAL A 170 -3.87 -1.73 1.49
CA VAL A 170 -4.63 -2.27 0.37
C VAL A 170 -4.54 -1.32 -0.81
N LEU A 171 -4.29 -1.85 -1.98
CA LEU A 171 -4.23 -1.09 -3.21
C LEU A 171 -5.61 -1.01 -3.84
N ILE A 172 -6.10 0.19 -4.07
CA ILE A 172 -7.35 0.46 -4.80
C ILE A 172 -6.98 1.02 -6.18
N GLU A 173 -7.46 0.40 -7.24
CA GLU A 173 -7.21 0.85 -8.61
C GLU A 173 -8.51 0.86 -9.43
N ARG A 174 -8.51 1.63 -10.51
CA ARG A 174 -9.59 1.56 -11.50
C ARG A 174 -9.47 0.27 -12.30
N GLY A 175 -10.52 -0.56 -12.27
CA GLY A 175 -10.69 -1.70 -13.16
C GLY A 175 -11.42 -1.31 -14.44
N GLU A 176 -11.83 -2.29 -15.22
CA GLU A 176 -12.59 -2.08 -16.48
C GLU A 176 -14.01 -1.57 -16.21
N THR A 177 -14.68 -2.10 -15.19
CA THR A 177 -16.07 -1.82 -14.86
C THR A 177 -16.29 -1.09 -13.54
N GLY A 178 -15.22 -0.55 -12.93
CA GLY A 178 -15.31 0.10 -11.61
C GLY A 178 -13.98 0.07 -10.89
N TYR A 179 -14.00 -0.02 -9.57
CA TYR A 179 -12.78 -0.14 -8.78
C TYR A 179 -12.52 -1.58 -8.36
N VAL A 180 -11.23 -1.93 -8.24
CA VAL A 180 -10.75 -3.18 -7.69
C VAL A 180 -9.89 -2.92 -6.47
N ALA A 181 -9.91 -3.84 -5.51
CA ALA A 181 -8.97 -3.85 -4.39
C ALA A 181 -8.00 -5.00 -4.55
N GLY A 182 -6.73 -4.75 -4.30
CA GLY A 182 -5.65 -5.71 -4.46
C GLY A 182 -4.75 -5.82 -3.23
N GLY A 183 -4.22 -7.02 -3.03
CA GLY A 183 -3.17 -7.28 -2.05
C GLY A 183 -1.85 -6.62 -2.46
N VAL A 184 -1.00 -6.38 -1.47
CA VAL A 184 0.33 -5.79 -1.63
C VAL A 184 1.37 -6.60 -0.85
N PRO A 185 2.66 -6.54 -1.24
CA PRO A 185 3.72 -7.29 -0.56
C PRO A 185 4.12 -6.71 0.80
N PHE A 186 3.52 -5.59 1.20
CA PHE A 186 3.85 -4.86 2.42
C PHE A 186 3.12 -5.45 3.62
N ARG A 187 3.79 -5.53 4.78
CA ARG A 187 3.20 -6.09 6.00
C ARG A 187 2.97 -5.03 7.05
N GLY A 188 1.87 -5.22 7.78
CA GLY A 188 1.64 -4.61 9.07
C GLY A 188 2.17 -5.45 10.23
N SER A 189 1.54 -5.29 11.38
CA SER A 189 1.90 -5.99 12.62
C SER A 189 1.40 -7.45 12.65
N ALA A 190 0.36 -7.80 11.91
CA ALA A 190 -0.11 -9.19 11.75
C ALA A 190 0.76 -9.94 10.73
N TRP A 191 1.94 -10.29 11.16
CA TRP A 191 3.00 -10.88 10.34
C TRP A 191 2.69 -12.27 9.75
N ASP A 192 1.71 -12.98 10.28
CA ASP A 192 1.26 -14.31 9.87
C ASP A 192 0.21 -14.28 8.74
N ALA A 193 -0.35 -13.12 8.41
CA ALA A 193 -1.26 -13.00 7.29
C ALA A 193 -0.53 -13.33 5.96
N PRO A 194 -1.09 -14.22 5.11
CA PRO A 194 -0.49 -14.53 3.83
C PRO A 194 -0.45 -13.30 2.93
N ARG A 195 0.66 -13.14 2.18
CA ARG A 195 0.73 -12.15 1.12
C ARG A 195 0.11 -12.72 -0.13
N THR A 196 -0.87 -12.05 -0.68
CA THR A 196 -1.52 -12.46 -1.91
C THR A 196 -1.49 -11.34 -2.94
N ASN A 197 -1.22 -11.69 -4.19
CA ASN A 197 -1.33 -10.79 -5.34
C ASN A 197 -2.72 -10.89 -6.00
N LEU A 198 -3.74 -11.20 -5.19
CA LEU A 198 -5.12 -11.27 -5.64
C LEU A 198 -5.70 -9.86 -5.77
N GLN A 199 -6.53 -9.67 -6.80
CA GLN A 199 -7.39 -8.51 -6.96
C GLN A 199 -8.85 -8.97 -7.06
N ALA A 200 -9.77 -8.17 -6.52
CA ALA A 200 -11.21 -8.43 -6.63
C ALA A 200 -11.98 -7.12 -6.79
N PRO A 201 -13.17 -7.15 -7.45
CA PRO A 201 -14.07 -6.01 -7.52
C PRO A 201 -14.38 -5.43 -6.14
N LEU A 202 -14.26 -4.12 -5.98
CA LEU A 202 -14.46 -3.45 -4.69
C LEU A 202 -15.95 -3.23 -4.43
N ALA A 203 -16.49 -3.95 -3.44
CA ALA A 203 -17.91 -3.88 -3.05
C ALA A 203 -18.20 -2.73 -2.06
N GLY A 204 -17.25 -2.38 -1.19
CA GLY A 204 -17.47 -1.31 -0.21
C GLY A 204 -16.23 -0.95 0.60
N LEU A 205 -16.30 0.23 1.20
CA LEU A 205 -15.27 0.85 2.03
C LEU A 205 -15.88 1.18 3.40
N TYR A 206 -15.26 0.69 4.47
CA TYR A 206 -15.83 0.75 5.82
C TYR A 206 -14.86 1.43 6.78
N ALA A 207 -15.24 2.63 7.23
CA ALA A 207 -14.52 3.34 8.29
C ALA A 207 -14.82 2.68 9.64
N LEU A 208 -13.83 2.11 10.30
CA LEU A 208 -14.00 1.37 11.54
C LEU A 208 -14.19 2.26 12.75
N CYS A 209 -15.20 1.95 13.57
CA CYS A 209 -15.44 2.51 14.87
C CYS A 209 -15.71 1.37 15.88
N GLN A 210 -14.96 1.33 16.99
CA GLN A 210 -15.23 0.35 18.04
C GLN A 210 -16.51 0.74 18.81
N ALA A 211 -17.43 -0.21 18.96
CA ALA A 211 -18.69 -0.01 19.65
C ALA A 211 -19.17 -1.31 20.31
N PRO A 212 -20.08 -1.25 21.29
CA PRO A 212 -20.66 -2.44 21.90
C PRO A 212 -21.59 -3.23 20.98
N GLU A 213 -22.11 -2.58 19.93
CA GLU A 213 -23.06 -3.17 18.98
C GLU A 213 -22.60 -2.92 17.53
N HIS A 214 -23.04 -3.78 16.62
CA HIS A 214 -22.81 -3.59 15.19
C HIS A 214 -23.83 -2.62 14.62
N ALA A 215 -23.33 -1.63 13.88
CA ALA A 215 -24.17 -0.72 13.12
C ALA A 215 -23.46 -0.27 11.86
N LEU A 216 -24.20 -0.08 10.79
CA LEU A 216 -23.70 0.46 9.54
C LEU A 216 -24.38 1.80 9.26
N ARG A 217 -23.58 2.86 9.14
CA ARG A 217 -24.04 4.21 8.81
C ARG A 217 -23.41 4.67 7.50
N PRO A 218 -24.18 4.85 6.43
CA PRO A 218 -23.64 5.45 5.20
C PRO A 218 -23.00 6.81 5.49
N LEU A 219 -21.85 7.08 4.87
CA LEU A 219 -21.17 8.37 4.99
C LEU A 219 -21.62 9.30 3.88
N ALA A 220 -21.87 10.57 4.22
CA ALA A 220 -22.06 11.61 3.22
C ALA A 220 -20.78 11.77 2.37
N HIS A 221 -20.92 12.08 1.08
CA HIS A 221 -19.81 12.14 0.14
C HIS A 221 -18.61 13.01 0.61
N PRO A 222 -18.79 14.23 1.20
CA PRO A 222 -17.67 15.01 1.72
C PRO A 222 -16.97 14.32 2.91
N GLU A 223 -17.72 13.68 3.81
CA GLU A 223 -17.18 12.96 4.96
C GLU A 223 -16.40 11.73 4.49
N ALA A 224 -16.95 10.96 3.57
CA ALA A 224 -16.28 9.81 2.96
C ALA A 224 -14.96 10.22 2.29
N THR A 225 -14.98 11.30 1.50
CA THR A 225 -13.79 11.86 0.84
C THR A 225 -12.70 12.23 1.84
N ALA A 226 -13.06 12.94 2.91
CA ALA A 226 -12.10 13.36 3.93
C ALA A 226 -11.49 12.18 4.69
N ARG A 227 -12.32 11.20 5.07
CA ARG A 227 -11.86 10.00 5.79
C ARG A 227 -10.95 9.12 4.92
N LEU A 228 -11.26 8.97 3.63
CA LEU A 228 -10.40 8.24 2.67
C LEU A 228 -9.06 8.96 2.48
N ALA A 229 -9.07 10.28 2.33
CA ALA A 229 -7.85 11.07 2.20
C ALA A 229 -6.95 10.92 3.44
N ALA A 230 -7.53 10.92 4.64
CA ALA A 230 -6.79 10.68 5.88
C ALA A 230 -6.19 9.26 5.97
N ALA A 231 -6.76 8.30 5.26
CA ALA A 231 -6.27 6.92 5.21
C ALA A 231 -5.28 6.64 4.06
N ALA A 232 -4.92 7.64 3.24
CA ALA A 232 -4.00 7.50 2.11
C ALA A 232 -2.56 7.93 2.51
N PRO A 233 -1.70 7.03 3.01
CA PRO A 233 -0.34 7.38 3.42
C PRO A 233 0.55 7.71 2.21
N PHE A 234 1.70 8.31 2.48
CA PHE A 234 2.79 8.61 1.52
C PHE A 234 2.48 9.69 0.49
N VAL A 235 1.22 9.98 0.20
CA VAL A 235 0.81 10.98 -0.81
C VAL A 235 0.18 12.23 -0.19
N THR A 236 -0.33 12.15 1.05
CA THR A 236 -1.01 13.26 1.73
C THR A 236 -0.07 14.30 2.33
N HIS A 237 1.19 13.93 2.62
CA HIS A 237 2.18 14.84 3.22
C HIS A 237 2.81 15.82 2.22
N CYS A 238 2.43 15.76 0.95
CA CYS A 238 2.92 16.66 -0.09
C CYS A 238 1.80 17.62 -0.53
N ALA A 239 1.95 18.91 -0.27
CA ALA A 239 0.95 19.90 -0.62
C ALA A 239 0.56 19.88 -2.12
N THR A 240 1.51 19.55 -3.01
CA THR A 240 1.27 19.48 -4.45
C THR A 240 0.43 18.27 -4.88
N SER A 241 0.23 17.26 -4.02
CA SER A 241 -0.62 16.11 -4.29
C SER A 241 -1.99 16.19 -3.63
N ALA A 242 -2.21 17.13 -2.70
CA ALA A 242 -3.45 17.22 -1.94
C ALA A 242 -4.70 17.29 -2.83
N ALA A 243 -4.67 18.13 -3.87
CA ALA A 243 -5.79 18.25 -4.81
C ALA A 243 -6.06 16.94 -5.56
N ALA A 244 -5.01 16.24 -6.03
CA ALA A 244 -5.13 14.96 -6.72
C ALA A 244 -5.65 13.86 -5.78
N VAL A 245 -5.18 13.83 -4.53
CA VAL A 245 -5.68 12.89 -3.51
C VAL A 245 -7.15 13.11 -3.24
N LEU A 246 -7.57 14.35 -2.99
CA LEU A 246 -8.98 14.70 -2.75
C LEU A 246 -9.86 14.35 -3.95
N ALA A 247 -9.43 14.69 -5.17
CA ALA A 247 -10.16 14.36 -6.39
C ALA A 247 -10.32 12.84 -6.57
N THR A 248 -9.26 12.07 -6.29
CA THR A 248 -9.30 10.59 -6.38
C THR A 248 -10.22 10.00 -5.31
N CYS A 249 -10.15 10.49 -4.06
CA CYS A 249 -11.03 10.06 -2.98
C CYS A 249 -12.49 10.38 -3.28
N ALA A 250 -12.78 11.57 -3.82
CA ALA A 250 -14.12 11.97 -4.20
C ALA A 250 -14.67 11.09 -5.35
N ALA A 251 -13.87 10.82 -6.38
CA ALA A 251 -14.25 9.92 -7.47
C ALA A 251 -14.50 8.49 -7.00
N LEU A 252 -13.72 8.00 -6.05
CA LEU A 252 -13.90 6.69 -5.43
C LEU A 252 -15.20 6.63 -4.61
N ALA A 253 -15.43 7.63 -3.74
CA ALA A 253 -16.63 7.72 -2.90
C ALA A 253 -17.92 7.94 -3.70
N ALA A 254 -17.84 8.45 -4.92
CA ALA A 254 -18.99 8.60 -5.82
C ALA A 254 -19.40 7.27 -6.50
N GLN A 255 -18.53 6.29 -6.57
CA GLN A 255 -18.76 5.03 -7.30
C GLN A 255 -18.85 3.80 -6.39
N VAL A 256 -18.26 3.87 -5.20
CA VAL A 256 -18.22 2.75 -4.24
C VAL A 256 -18.90 3.17 -2.95
N PRO A 257 -19.80 2.38 -2.38
CA PRO A 257 -20.41 2.65 -1.09
C PRO A 257 -19.34 2.84 0.00
N VAL A 258 -19.44 3.94 0.74
CA VAL A 258 -18.58 4.22 1.90
C VAL A 258 -19.47 4.38 3.13
N ALA A 259 -19.19 3.60 4.17
CA ALA A 259 -19.96 3.63 5.40
C ALA A 259 -19.03 3.62 6.63
N GLU A 260 -19.55 4.09 7.76
CA GLU A 260 -18.96 3.82 9.05
C GLU A 260 -19.50 2.50 9.57
N LEU A 261 -18.61 1.59 9.94
CA LEU A 261 -18.93 0.35 10.59
C LEU A 261 -18.56 0.46 12.06
N SER A 262 -19.60 0.65 12.90
CA SER A 262 -19.50 0.41 14.33
C SER A 262 -19.47 -1.10 14.56
N PHE A 263 -18.47 -1.61 15.30
CA PHE A 263 -18.39 -3.04 15.53
C PHE A 263 -17.78 -3.39 16.89
N ARG A 264 -18.29 -4.46 17.46
CA ARG A 264 -17.68 -5.17 18.58
C ARG A 264 -16.71 -6.25 18.04
N ARG A 265 -15.90 -6.81 18.91
CA ARG A 265 -14.82 -7.71 18.53
C ARG A 265 -15.29 -9.16 18.29
N ASP A 266 -16.23 -9.35 17.35
CA ASP A 266 -16.68 -10.67 16.88
C ASP A 266 -17.02 -10.65 15.38
N ALA A 267 -17.16 -11.85 14.78
CA ALA A 267 -17.31 -11.98 13.33
C ALA A 267 -18.73 -11.66 12.82
N THR A 268 -19.71 -11.41 13.70
CA THR A 268 -21.09 -11.13 13.28
C THR A 268 -21.25 -9.73 12.66
N PHE A 269 -20.21 -8.88 12.69
CA PHE A 269 -20.20 -7.62 11.94
C PHE A 269 -20.43 -7.81 10.43
N TRP A 270 -20.13 -9.00 9.91
CA TRP A 270 -20.41 -9.33 8.51
C TRP A 270 -21.92 -9.36 8.19
N GLU A 271 -22.77 -9.65 9.17
CA GLU A 271 -24.23 -9.61 9.03
C GLU A 271 -24.71 -8.17 8.82
N ALA A 272 -24.12 -7.22 9.56
CA ALA A 272 -24.43 -5.80 9.38
C ALA A 272 -24.06 -5.27 7.99
N ILE A 273 -23.01 -5.80 7.37
CA ILE A 273 -22.57 -5.39 6.02
C ILE A 273 -23.51 -5.94 4.94
N ASN A 274 -24.04 -7.15 5.11
CA ASN A 274 -24.92 -7.77 4.10
C ASN A 274 -26.39 -7.32 4.22
N GLY A 275 -26.76 -6.59 5.27
CA GLY A 275 -28.13 -6.33 5.65
C GLY A 275 -28.81 -7.59 6.24
N PRO A 276 -30.01 -7.46 6.83
CA PRO A 276 -30.81 -8.58 7.26
C PRO A 276 -31.27 -9.45 6.08
#